data_c9f0ab3ecf2e02592793451c950718a7
#
_entry.id   c9f0ab3ecf2e02592793451c950718a7
#
_cell.length_a   1.000
_cell.length_b   1.000
_cell.length_c   1.000
_cell.angle_alpha   90.00
_cell.angle_beta   90.00
_cell.angle_gamma   90.00
#
_symmetry.space_group_name_H-M   'P 1'
#
loop_
_entity.id
_entity.type
_entity.pdbx_description
1 polymer ?
#
loop_
_entity_poly.entity_id
_entity_poly.type
_entity_poly.pdbx_seq_one_letter_code
_entity_poly.pdbx_strand_id
1 'polypeptide(L)'
;MTYIDPVQASPAHYKTLLENDHVRVLEMTLKAGEKDEVHSHPSEVAYFVKGGAVKIHLPNGEVMEADIPDGHVMWHEEWTHQVENVGSRDVYAIVVESKNGA
;
A
#
# COMPACT_ATOMS: atom_id res chain seq x y z
N MET A 1 -7.45 -3.28 -17.03
CA MET A 1 -8.00 -3.16 -15.65
C MET A 1 -8.16 -1.70 -15.30
N THR A 2 -9.25 -1.36 -14.64
CA THR A 2 -9.49 0.01 -14.20
C THR A 2 -8.57 0.39 -13.03
N TYR A 3 -8.00 1.58 -13.10
CA TYR A 3 -7.22 2.12 -11.99
C TYR A 3 -8.15 2.52 -10.84
N ILE A 4 -7.83 2.09 -9.62
CA ILE A 4 -8.64 2.34 -8.43
C ILE A 4 -7.79 3.12 -7.41
N ASP A 5 -8.12 4.39 -7.22
CA ASP A 5 -7.37 5.27 -6.32
C ASP A 5 -7.49 4.78 -4.87
N PRO A 6 -6.37 4.57 -4.16
CA PRO A 6 -6.39 4.06 -2.79
C PRO A 6 -7.06 5.01 -1.79
N VAL A 7 -6.91 6.32 -1.98
CA VAL A 7 -7.53 7.30 -1.06
C VAL A 7 -9.04 7.31 -1.22
N GLN A 8 -9.54 7.10 -2.44
CA GLN A 8 -10.97 7.02 -2.69
C GLN A 8 -11.56 5.66 -2.30
N ALA A 9 -10.83 4.58 -2.58
CA ALA A 9 -11.30 3.23 -2.31
C ALA A 9 -11.22 2.87 -0.82
N SER A 10 -10.17 3.33 -0.15
CA SER A 10 -9.88 2.92 1.23
C SER A 10 -9.48 4.12 2.09
N PRO A 11 -10.36 5.12 2.24
CA PRO A 11 -10.03 6.36 2.95
C PRO A 11 -9.76 6.14 4.45
N ALA A 12 -10.20 5.02 5.00
CA ALA A 12 -9.92 4.67 6.39
C ALA A 12 -8.44 4.29 6.59
N HIS A 13 -7.74 3.92 5.52
CA HIS A 13 -6.37 3.37 5.57
C HIS A 13 -5.34 4.24 4.85
N TYR A 14 -5.76 5.07 3.91
CA TYR A 14 -4.85 5.89 3.09
C TYR A 14 -5.18 7.37 3.20
N LYS A 15 -4.15 8.17 3.43
CA LYS A 15 -4.28 9.62 3.53
C LYS A 15 -3.18 10.28 2.69
N THR A 16 -3.54 11.29 1.90
CA THR A 16 -2.56 12.07 1.13
C THR A 16 -1.85 13.03 2.07
N LEU A 17 -0.52 12.93 2.12
CA LEU A 17 0.32 13.83 2.91
C LEU A 17 0.86 14.98 2.08
N LEU A 18 1.21 14.71 0.82
CA LEU A 18 1.77 15.69 -0.10
C LEU A 18 1.44 15.27 -1.52
N GLU A 19 1.16 16.23 -2.37
CA GLU A 19 0.92 15.95 -3.78
C GLU A 19 1.38 17.14 -4.62
N ASN A 20 2.12 16.86 -5.69
CA ASN A 20 2.54 17.88 -6.65
C ASN A 20 2.53 17.25 -8.05
N ASP A 21 3.16 17.91 -9.03
CA ASP A 21 3.17 17.43 -10.41
C ASP A 21 4.01 16.15 -10.61
N HIS A 22 4.85 15.81 -9.64
CA HIS A 22 5.83 14.73 -9.77
C HIS A 22 5.49 13.50 -8.95
N VAL A 23 4.95 13.69 -7.73
CA VAL A 23 4.70 12.61 -6.81
C VAL A 23 3.43 12.85 -6.01
N ARG A 24 2.88 11.76 -5.50
CA ARG A 24 1.87 11.81 -4.45
C ARG A 24 2.37 10.94 -3.29
N VAL A 25 2.46 11.52 -2.10
CA VAL A 25 2.91 10.83 -0.90
C VAL A 25 1.70 10.47 -0.06
N LEU A 26 1.55 9.19 0.22
CA LEU A 26 0.45 8.66 1.02
C LEU A 26 0.96 8.12 2.35
N GLU A 27 0.13 8.25 3.36
CA GLU A 27 0.29 7.54 4.62
C GLU A 27 -0.67 6.35 4.61
N MET A 28 -0.15 5.16 4.92
CA MET A 28 -0.96 3.95 5.02
C MET A 28 -0.92 3.45 6.45
N THR A 29 -2.08 3.21 7.05
CA THR A 29 -2.22 2.60 8.36
C THR A 29 -3.18 1.42 8.24
N LEU A 30 -2.70 0.25 8.66
CA LEU A 30 -3.50 -0.98 8.62
C LEU A 30 -3.33 -1.68 9.96
N LYS A 31 -4.36 -1.59 10.80
CA LYS A 31 -4.31 -2.17 12.13
C LYS A 31 -4.34 -3.68 12.08
N ALA A 32 -3.86 -4.32 13.15
CA ALA A 32 -3.88 -5.77 13.26
C ALA A 32 -5.29 -6.30 13.00
N GLY A 33 -5.40 -7.27 12.10
CA GLY A 33 -6.68 -7.89 11.72
C GLY A 33 -7.47 -7.13 10.66
N GLU A 34 -7.04 -5.95 10.25
CA GLU A 34 -7.74 -5.17 9.23
C GLU A 34 -7.32 -5.57 7.82
N LYS A 35 -8.24 -5.36 6.89
CA LYS A 35 -8.01 -5.52 5.47
C LYS A 35 -8.47 -4.23 4.79
N ASP A 36 -7.64 -3.66 3.92
CA ASP A 36 -8.05 -2.47 3.18
C ASP A 36 -8.93 -2.87 1.99
N GLU A 37 -9.33 -1.88 1.18
CA GLU A 37 -10.12 -2.13 -0.02
C GLU A 37 -9.20 -2.30 -1.22
N VAL A 38 -9.66 -3.04 -2.23
CA VAL A 38 -8.91 -3.22 -3.49
C VAL A 38 -8.60 -1.85 -4.08
N HIS A 39 -7.33 -1.63 -4.42
CA HIS A 39 -6.86 -0.34 -4.94
C HIS A 39 -5.64 -0.54 -5.82
N SER A 40 -5.31 0.51 -6.57
CA SER A 40 -4.18 0.53 -7.50
C SER A 40 -3.14 1.54 -7.03
N HIS A 41 -1.87 1.28 -7.38
CA HIS A 41 -0.79 2.26 -7.26
C HIS A 41 -0.07 2.33 -8.60
N PRO A 42 0.38 3.52 -9.03
CA PRO A 42 1.40 3.60 -10.08
C PRO A 42 2.72 3.08 -9.52
N SER A 43 3.81 3.20 -10.27
CA SER A 43 5.13 2.85 -9.74
C SER A 43 5.37 3.58 -8.44
N GLU A 44 5.84 2.88 -7.41
CA GLU A 44 5.88 3.40 -6.04
C GLU A 44 7.11 2.94 -5.28
N VAL A 45 7.52 3.77 -4.33
CA VAL A 45 8.39 3.37 -3.23
C VAL A 45 7.53 3.32 -1.98
N ALA A 46 7.62 2.23 -1.23
CA ALA A 46 6.96 2.10 0.06
C ALA A 46 8.00 1.93 1.15
N TYR A 47 7.92 2.78 2.17
CA TYR A 47 8.76 2.71 3.36
C TYR A 47 7.90 2.26 4.54
N PHE A 48 8.18 1.07 5.05
CA PHE A 48 7.43 0.50 6.17
C PHE A 48 8.09 0.92 7.47
N VAL A 49 7.59 2.00 8.06
CA VAL A 49 8.05 2.45 9.38
C VAL A 49 7.78 1.36 10.41
N LYS A 50 6.60 0.76 10.33
CA LYS A 50 6.20 -0.42 11.11
C LYS A 50 5.73 -1.49 10.15
N GLY A 51 6.44 -2.61 10.12
CA GLY A 51 6.09 -3.76 9.31
C GLY A 51 5.19 -4.74 10.04
N GLY A 52 5.16 -5.96 9.53
CA GLY A 52 4.39 -7.05 10.13
C GLY A 52 4.01 -8.09 9.09
N ALA A 53 3.23 -9.07 9.52
CA ALA A 53 2.77 -10.15 8.65
C ALA A 53 1.54 -9.69 7.85
N VAL A 54 1.63 -9.76 6.54
CA VAL A 54 0.55 -9.34 5.64
C VAL A 54 0.28 -10.40 4.59
N LYS A 55 -0.96 -10.40 4.10
CA LYS A 55 -1.33 -11.10 2.87
C LYS A 55 -1.69 -10.05 1.82
N ILE A 56 -1.18 -10.23 0.62
CA ILE A 56 -1.44 -9.34 -0.50
C ILE A 56 -2.29 -10.12 -1.50
N HIS A 57 -3.53 -9.69 -1.68
CA HIS A 57 -4.50 -10.33 -2.57
C HIS A 57 -4.43 -9.67 -3.94
N LEU A 58 -4.16 -10.46 -4.97
CA LEU A 58 -4.06 -9.99 -6.35
C LEU A 58 -5.38 -10.22 -7.10
N PRO A 59 -5.64 -9.44 -8.17
CA PRO A 59 -6.92 -9.55 -8.89
C PRO A 59 -7.17 -10.91 -9.54
N ASN A 60 -6.10 -11.65 -9.83
CA ASN A 60 -6.22 -12.99 -10.43
C ASN A 60 -6.53 -14.09 -9.41
N GLY A 61 -6.71 -13.73 -8.14
CA GLY A 61 -6.99 -14.67 -7.06
C GLY A 61 -5.75 -15.18 -6.34
N GLU A 62 -4.55 -14.83 -6.79
CA GLU A 62 -3.33 -15.18 -6.09
C GLU A 62 -3.21 -14.41 -4.78
N VAL A 63 -2.60 -15.03 -3.79
CA VAL A 63 -2.33 -14.43 -2.49
C VAL A 63 -0.85 -14.58 -2.20
N MET A 64 -0.18 -13.46 -1.96
CA MET A 64 1.21 -13.43 -1.55
C MET A 64 1.27 -13.20 -0.04
N GLU A 65 2.16 -13.92 0.63
CA GLU A 65 2.38 -13.71 2.06
C GLU A 65 3.76 -13.10 2.27
N ALA A 66 3.84 -12.14 3.17
CA ALA A 66 5.10 -11.46 3.47
C ALA A 66 5.15 -11.12 4.96
N ASP A 67 6.36 -11.25 5.53
CA ASP A 67 6.65 -10.76 6.86
C ASP A 67 7.62 -9.58 6.69
N ILE A 68 7.07 -8.38 6.79
CA ILE A 68 7.79 -7.15 6.44
C ILE A 68 8.47 -6.61 7.69
N PRO A 69 9.82 -6.48 7.68
CA PRO A 69 10.51 -5.91 8.83
C PRO A 69 10.27 -4.40 8.96
N ASP A 70 10.37 -3.89 10.18
CA ASP A 70 10.36 -2.45 10.40
C ASP A 70 11.53 -1.81 9.64
N GLY A 71 11.27 -0.66 9.01
CA GLY A 71 12.29 0.05 8.24
C GLY A 71 12.51 -0.48 6.83
N HIS A 72 11.72 -1.46 6.40
CA HIS A 72 11.86 -2.02 5.05
C HIS A 72 11.44 -1.02 3.98
N VAL A 73 12.26 -0.90 2.95
CA VAL A 73 11.96 -0.05 1.79
C VAL A 73 11.84 -0.95 0.57
N MET A 74 10.73 -0.81 -0.17
CA MET A 74 10.54 -1.57 -1.38
C MET A 74 10.12 -0.67 -2.54
N TRP A 75 10.42 -1.11 -3.75
CA TRP A 75 9.94 -0.55 -4.99
C TRP A 75 8.99 -1.54 -5.65
N HIS A 76 7.91 -1.03 -6.25
CA HIS A 76 7.04 -1.86 -7.07
C HIS A 76 6.52 -1.08 -8.27
N GLU A 77 6.41 -1.75 -9.41
CA GLU A 77 5.76 -1.19 -10.60
C GLU A 77 4.25 -1.13 -10.38
N GLU A 78 3.55 -0.47 -11.28
CA GLU A 78 2.09 -0.33 -11.20
C GLU A 78 1.41 -1.68 -10.95
N TRP A 79 0.52 -1.71 -9.97
CA TRP A 79 -0.26 -2.89 -9.66
C TRP A 79 -1.58 -2.54 -8.97
N THR A 80 -2.47 -3.53 -8.92
CA THR A 80 -3.72 -3.48 -8.18
C THR A 80 -3.71 -4.61 -7.17
N HIS A 81 -4.08 -4.30 -5.93
CA HIS A 81 -4.05 -5.31 -4.88
C HIS A 81 -4.96 -4.91 -3.70
N GLN A 82 -5.08 -5.82 -2.75
CA GLN A 82 -5.71 -5.58 -1.47
C GLN A 82 -4.80 -6.15 -0.39
N VAL A 83 -4.56 -5.41 0.68
CA VAL A 83 -3.62 -5.81 1.73
C VAL A 83 -4.40 -6.18 2.99
N GLU A 84 -4.05 -7.31 3.57
CA GLU A 84 -4.63 -7.79 4.82
C GLU A 84 -3.54 -7.92 5.88
N ASN A 85 -3.73 -7.28 7.02
CA ASN A 85 -2.81 -7.43 8.15
C ASN A 85 -3.21 -8.67 8.94
N VAL A 86 -2.42 -9.74 8.80
CA VAL A 86 -2.68 -11.02 9.48
C VAL A 86 -1.81 -11.20 10.72
N GLY A 87 -1.06 -10.16 11.07
CA GLY A 87 -0.21 -10.17 12.26
C GLY A 87 -0.90 -9.59 13.49
N SER A 88 -0.10 -9.37 14.53
CA SER A 88 -0.59 -8.87 15.83
C SER A 88 -0.22 -7.41 16.07
N ARG A 89 0.46 -6.75 15.12
CA ARG A 89 0.92 -5.37 15.22
C ARG A 89 0.30 -4.53 14.11
N ASP A 90 0.15 -3.22 14.35
CA ASP A 90 -0.30 -2.31 13.33
C ASP A 90 0.82 -2.09 12.30
N VAL A 91 0.46 -2.06 11.02
CA VAL A 91 1.38 -1.75 9.92
C VAL A 91 1.23 -0.28 9.56
N TYR A 92 2.35 0.41 9.42
CA TYR A 92 2.38 1.84 9.08
C TYR A 92 3.45 2.08 8.02
N ALA A 93 3.04 2.64 6.89
CA ALA A 93 3.94 2.87 5.77
C ALA A 93 3.74 4.25 5.16
N ILE A 94 4.82 4.77 4.60
CA ILE A 94 4.79 5.95 3.74
C ILE A 94 5.00 5.45 2.32
N VAL A 95 4.07 5.80 1.43
CA VAL A 95 4.09 5.38 0.03
C VAL A 95 4.32 6.60 -0.84
N VAL A 96 5.35 6.57 -1.67
CA VAL A 96 5.65 7.64 -2.63
C VAL A 96 5.31 7.12 -4.02
N GLU A 97 4.23 7.67 -4.59
CA GLU A 97 3.74 7.29 -5.92
C GLU A 97 4.31 8.25 -6.96
N SER A 98 4.84 7.68 -8.05
CA SER A 98 5.33 8.47 -9.19
C SER A 98 4.15 8.86 -10.07
N LYS A 99 4.09 10.14 -10.48
CA LYS A 99 3.03 10.63 -11.37
C LYS A 99 3.39 10.56 -12.84
N ASN A 100 4.66 10.41 -13.16
CA ASN A 100 5.13 10.46 -14.54
C ASN A 100 5.48 9.08 -15.11
N GLY A 101 4.99 8.02 -14.47
CA GLY A 101 5.19 6.66 -14.94
C GLY A 101 6.64 6.17 -14.82
N ALA A 102 7.49 6.91 -14.19
CA ALA A 102 8.91 6.54 -14.05
C ALA A 102 9.16 5.84 -12.74
#